data_51beed29b32d2dcd79517afd960bbb2e
#
_entry.id   51beed29b32d2dcd79517afd960bbb2e
#
_cell.length_a   1.000
_cell.length_b   1.000
_cell.length_c   1.000
_cell.angle_alpha   90.00
_cell.angle_beta   90.00
_cell.angle_gamma   90.00
#
_symmetry.space_group_name_H-M   'P 1'
#
loop_
_entity.id
_entity.type
_entity.pdbx_description
1 polymer ?
#
loop_
_entity_poly.entity_id
_entity_poly.type
_entity_poly.pdbx_seq_one_letter_code
_entity_poly.pdbx_strand_id
1 'polypeptide(L)'
;MKTAEPTLSIAIDALILAGRRSGEVDPLASVDGVAHKALLVAGGKPLIRRVVDALQSSGRVSNIRIAAPPDVRDQISAVLSGAEGWSFVDAEESPAKTVLSAIERADAERALLVTTCDHALLTGDMVRAFLREAGKSDAAAACVVREAYVARFPNSRRTFIRLKGMHFSGANLFWFAGARAKGLADFWRRLEAKRKNPASMAREIGLFTALSYLTGQMTKEGLERTIRRKTGVAARLVPLLTPEAAIDVDKPEDLVLVRSILALD
;
A
#
# COMPACT_ATOMS: atom_id res chain seq x y z
N MET A 1 3.61 34.10 5.04
CA MET A 1 3.35 33.77 3.62
C MET A 1 3.10 32.27 3.55
N LYS A 2 1.86 31.83 3.31
CA LYS A 2 1.56 30.42 3.01
C LYS A 2 2.09 30.15 1.59
N THR A 3 3.16 29.41 1.50
CA THR A 3 3.63 28.87 0.20
C THR A 3 2.52 27.99 -0.34
N ALA A 4 1.95 28.37 -1.49
CA ALA A 4 0.98 27.56 -2.21
C ALA A 4 1.64 26.18 -2.50
N GLU A 5 1.05 25.09 -1.98
CA GLU A 5 1.48 23.75 -2.34
C GLU A 5 1.30 23.57 -3.85
N PRO A 6 2.27 22.97 -4.54
CA PRO A 6 2.10 22.66 -5.96
C PRO A 6 0.90 21.73 -6.11
N THR A 7 -0.16 22.24 -6.68
CA THR A 7 -1.38 21.47 -6.98
C THR A 7 -1.01 20.45 -8.04
N LEU A 8 -1.06 19.16 -7.68
CA LEU A 8 -1.07 18.09 -8.67
C LEU A 8 -2.30 18.34 -9.56
N SER A 9 -2.05 18.67 -10.84
CA SER A 9 -3.13 18.93 -11.81
C SER A 9 -3.86 17.66 -12.26
N ILE A 10 -3.37 16.50 -11.84
CA ILE A 10 -3.91 15.17 -12.20
C ILE A 10 -4.94 14.74 -11.15
N ALA A 11 -6.13 14.33 -11.61
CA ALA A 11 -7.13 13.74 -10.75
C ALA A 11 -6.66 12.38 -10.22
N ILE A 12 -6.84 12.12 -8.92
CA ILE A 12 -6.34 10.93 -8.24
C ILE A 12 -7.53 10.08 -7.80
N ASP A 13 -7.58 8.84 -8.26
CA ASP A 13 -8.46 7.81 -7.69
C ASP A 13 -7.68 6.98 -6.66
N ALA A 14 -8.35 6.49 -5.63
CA ALA A 14 -7.78 5.53 -4.70
C ALA A 14 -8.34 4.13 -4.95
N LEU A 15 -7.49 3.12 -4.77
CA LEU A 15 -7.88 1.71 -4.73
C LEU A 15 -7.51 1.14 -3.36
N ILE A 16 -8.52 0.64 -2.63
CA ILE A 16 -8.32 -0.10 -1.40
C ILE A 16 -8.36 -1.59 -1.73
N LEU A 17 -7.24 -2.28 -1.50
CA LEU A 17 -7.17 -3.72 -1.64
C LEU A 17 -7.75 -4.38 -0.38
N ALA A 18 -8.91 -5.00 -0.51
CA ALA A 18 -9.61 -5.75 0.52
C ALA A 18 -9.90 -7.20 0.05
N GLY A 19 -9.04 -7.73 -0.82
CA GLY A 19 -9.13 -9.10 -1.30
C GLY A 19 -8.71 -10.11 -0.22
N ARG A 20 -9.20 -11.35 -0.36
CA ARG A 20 -8.71 -12.52 0.37
C ARG A 20 -8.37 -13.63 -0.62
N ARG A 21 -7.57 -14.60 -0.20
CA ARG A 21 -7.38 -15.80 -1.00
C ARG A 21 -8.67 -16.60 -1.05
N SER A 22 -9.04 -17.05 -2.24
CA SER A 22 -10.25 -17.85 -2.43
C SER A 22 -10.20 -19.11 -1.55
N GLY A 23 -11.28 -19.34 -0.78
CA GLY A 23 -11.44 -20.50 0.08
C GLY A 23 -10.70 -20.46 1.43
N GLU A 24 -9.92 -19.41 1.73
CA GLU A 24 -9.28 -19.25 3.05
C GLU A 24 -10.16 -18.38 3.97
N VAL A 25 -10.45 -18.89 5.16
CA VAL A 25 -10.93 -18.05 6.27
C VAL A 25 -9.73 -17.24 6.74
N ASP A 26 -9.87 -15.92 6.83
CA ASP A 26 -8.82 -15.06 7.37
C ASP A 26 -8.66 -15.38 8.87
N PRO A 27 -7.50 -15.94 9.30
CA PRO A 27 -7.31 -16.34 10.71
C PRO A 27 -7.45 -15.14 11.64
N LEU A 28 -7.13 -13.94 11.16
CA LEU A 28 -7.23 -12.71 11.94
C LEU A 28 -8.68 -12.28 12.13
N ALA A 29 -9.53 -12.43 11.10
CA ALA A 29 -10.95 -12.14 11.19
C ALA A 29 -11.67 -13.00 12.24
N SER A 30 -11.22 -14.24 12.42
CA SER A 30 -11.79 -15.14 13.44
C SER A 30 -11.53 -14.71 14.87
N VAL A 31 -10.52 -13.87 15.15
CA VAL A 31 -10.21 -13.36 16.50
C VAL A 31 -11.38 -12.56 17.09
N ASP A 32 -12.00 -11.73 16.28
CA ASP A 32 -13.17 -10.92 16.68
C ASP A 32 -14.50 -11.50 16.13
N GLY A 33 -14.50 -12.69 15.53
CA GLY A 33 -15.70 -13.32 14.98
C GLY A 33 -16.30 -12.59 13.77
N VAL A 34 -15.50 -11.84 13.01
CA VAL A 34 -15.93 -11.11 11.81
C VAL A 34 -15.65 -11.89 10.53
N ALA A 35 -16.39 -11.60 9.46
CA ALA A 35 -16.25 -12.31 8.19
C ALA A 35 -14.97 -11.96 7.42
N HIS A 36 -14.35 -10.79 7.69
CA HIS A 36 -13.21 -10.28 6.95
C HIS A 36 -12.40 -9.29 7.80
N LYS A 37 -11.06 -9.28 7.64
CA LYS A 37 -10.17 -8.39 8.42
C LYS A 37 -10.50 -6.88 8.27
N ALA A 38 -11.07 -6.46 7.15
CA ALA A 38 -11.53 -5.08 6.94
C ALA A 38 -12.56 -4.62 7.98
N LEU A 39 -13.29 -5.57 8.59
CA LEU A 39 -14.35 -5.33 9.58
C LEU A 39 -13.85 -5.35 11.03
N LEU A 40 -12.61 -5.76 11.28
CA LEU A 40 -11.98 -5.69 12.60
C LEU A 40 -12.04 -4.26 13.14
N VAL A 41 -12.33 -4.13 14.44
CA VAL A 41 -12.49 -2.83 15.09
C VAL A 41 -11.23 -2.46 15.86
N ALA A 42 -10.75 -1.23 15.62
CA ALA A 42 -9.67 -0.62 16.38
C ALA A 42 -10.00 0.87 16.66
N GLY A 43 -9.87 1.32 17.91
CA GLY A 43 -10.24 2.67 18.32
C GLY A 43 -11.69 3.02 17.96
N GLY A 44 -12.63 2.11 18.20
CA GLY A 44 -14.06 2.29 17.97
C GLY A 44 -14.51 2.31 16.49
N LYS A 45 -13.61 2.09 15.51
CA LYS A 45 -13.96 2.09 14.09
C LYS A 45 -13.42 0.86 13.38
N PRO A 46 -14.16 0.27 12.40
CA PRO A 46 -13.65 -0.76 11.50
C PRO A 46 -12.42 -0.30 10.73
N LEU A 47 -11.48 -1.23 10.45
CA LEU A 47 -10.23 -0.90 9.75
C LEU A 47 -10.49 -0.23 8.40
N ILE A 48 -11.41 -0.77 7.59
CA ILE A 48 -11.76 -0.20 6.28
C ILE A 48 -12.31 1.23 6.40
N ARG A 49 -13.11 1.52 7.44
CA ARG A 49 -13.64 2.85 7.68
C ARG A 49 -12.52 3.85 7.97
N ARG A 50 -11.51 3.46 8.76
CA ARG A 50 -10.33 4.28 9.04
C ARG A 50 -9.58 4.63 7.77
N VAL A 51 -9.38 3.65 6.89
CA VAL A 51 -8.69 3.87 5.60
C VAL A 51 -9.48 4.82 4.71
N VAL A 52 -10.79 4.64 4.60
CA VAL A 52 -11.67 5.55 3.84
C VAL A 52 -11.63 6.97 4.41
N ASP A 53 -11.80 7.12 5.73
CA ASP A 53 -11.73 8.42 6.42
C ASP A 53 -10.38 9.12 6.16
N ALA A 54 -9.26 8.38 6.18
CA ALA A 54 -7.93 8.92 5.91
C ALA A 54 -7.77 9.40 4.46
N LEU A 55 -8.26 8.63 3.50
CA LEU A 55 -8.21 9.02 2.08
C LEU A 55 -9.06 10.27 1.83
N GLN A 56 -10.27 10.33 2.38
CA GLN A 56 -11.17 11.49 2.26
C GLN A 56 -10.59 12.73 2.93
N SER A 57 -10.10 12.61 4.19
CA SER A 57 -9.50 13.72 4.93
C SER A 57 -8.20 14.24 4.31
N SER A 58 -7.59 13.51 3.41
CA SER A 58 -6.45 14.00 2.64
C SER A 58 -6.80 15.16 1.72
N GLY A 59 -8.06 15.23 1.24
CA GLY A 59 -8.53 16.20 0.26
C GLY A 59 -7.85 16.05 -1.12
N ARG A 60 -7.22 14.90 -1.39
CA ARG A 60 -6.44 14.66 -2.62
C ARG A 60 -7.03 13.58 -3.51
N VAL A 61 -7.98 12.81 -3.01
CA VAL A 61 -8.60 11.68 -3.70
C VAL A 61 -9.99 12.07 -4.18
N SER A 62 -10.28 11.82 -5.47
CA SER A 62 -11.58 12.13 -6.07
C SER A 62 -12.58 11.00 -5.88
N ASN A 63 -12.16 9.74 -6.11
CA ASN A 63 -13.00 8.56 -5.95
C ASN A 63 -12.23 7.46 -5.24
N ILE A 64 -12.93 6.67 -4.43
CA ILE A 64 -12.37 5.52 -3.73
C ILE A 64 -13.00 4.25 -4.30
N ARG A 65 -12.17 3.35 -4.82
CA ARG A 65 -12.60 2.02 -5.27
C ARG A 65 -12.15 0.98 -4.27
N ILE A 66 -13.05 0.09 -3.86
CA ILE A 66 -12.77 -0.96 -2.88
C ILE A 66 -12.84 -2.31 -3.59
N ALA A 67 -11.69 -2.96 -3.73
CA ALA A 67 -11.61 -4.30 -4.30
C ALA A 67 -11.88 -5.34 -3.21
N ALA A 68 -13.12 -5.76 -3.06
CA ALA A 68 -13.57 -6.69 -2.03
C ALA A 68 -14.33 -7.89 -2.62
N PRO A 69 -14.24 -9.06 -1.96
CA PRO A 69 -15.04 -10.23 -2.32
C PRO A 69 -16.55 -9.92 -2.21
N PRO A 70 -17.40 -10.45 -3.12
CA PRO A 70 -18.82 -10.14 -3.13
C PRO A 70 -19.53 -10.45 -1.81
N ASP A 71 -19.16 -11.54 -1.14
CA ASP A 71 -19.81 -12.05 0.08
C ASP A 71 -19.61 -11.18 1.33
N VAL A 72 -18.69 -10.19 1.30
CA VAL A 72 -18.47 -9.24 2.41
C VAL A 72 -18.88 -7.80 2.09
N ARG A 73 -19.35 -7.53 0.85
CA ARG A 73 -19.66 -6.16 0.40
C ARG A 73 -20.79 -5.52 1.20
N ASP A 74 -21.85 -6.28 1.54
CA ASP A 74 -22.96 -5.75 2.33
C ASP A 74 -22.50 -5.30 3.72
N GLN A 75 -21.64 -6.08 4.36
CA GLN A 75 -21.09 -5.74 5.67
C GLN A 75 -20.15 -4.53 5.58
N ILE A 76 -19.32 -4.44 4.54
CA ILE A 76 -18.48 -3.26 4.28
C ILE A 76 -19.36 -2.03 4.01
N SER A 77 -20.43 -2.15 3.22
CA SER A 77 -21.37 -1.06 2.97
C SER A 77 -22.00 -0.55 4.26
N ALA A 78 -22.42 -1.46 5.14
CA ALA A 78 -23.00 -1.10 6.44
C ALA A 78 -22.04 -0.28 7.31
N VAL A 79 -20.75 -0.67 7.40
CA VAL A 79 -19.75 0.06 8.21
C VAL A 79 -19.27 1.34 7.53
N LEU A 80 -19.47 1.50 6.22
CA LEU A 80 -19.19 2.72 5.47
C LEU A 80 -20.40 3.64 5.33
N SER A 81 -21.51 3.33 5.99
CA SER A 81 -22.70 4.19 5.98
C SER A 81 -22.33 5.64 6.35
N GLY A 82 -22.84 6.60 5.56
CA GLY A 82 -22.51 8.03 5.70
C GLY A 82 -21.16 8.47 5.12
N ALA A 83 -20.35 7.56 4.57
CA ALA A 83 -19.20 7.94 3.74
C ALA A 83 -19.65 8.02 2.26
N GLU A 84 -19.19 9.03 1.54
CA GLU A 84 -19.52 9.26 0.12
C GLU A 84 -18.31 9.03 -0.78
N GLY A 85 -18.51 9.03 -2.11
CA GLY A 85 -17.42 8.99 -3.09
C GLY A 85 -16.64 7.68 -3.14
N TRP A 86 -17.24 6.56 -2.76
CA TRP A 86 -16.66 5.23 -2.86
C TRP A 86 -17.57 4.25 -3.63
N SER A 87 -16.97 3.20 -4.16
CA SER A 87 -17.67 2.13 -4.88
C SER A 87 -16.88 0.83 -4.79
N PHE A 88 -17.57 -0.30 -5.04
CA PHE A 88 -16.87 -1.58 -5.18
C PHE A 88 -16.35 -1.80 -6.59
N VAL A 89 -15.24 -2.54 -6.66
CA VAL A 89 -14.72 -3.18 -7.86
C VAL A 89 -14.43 -4.65 -7.54
N ASP A 90 -14.32 -5.48 -8.57
CA ASP A 90 -13.97 -6.87 -8.36
C ASP A 90 -12.49 -7.01 -7.98
N ALA A 91 -12.23 -7.83 -6.97
CA ALA A 91 -10.89 -8.26 -6.63
C ALA A 91 -10.48 -9.38 -7.58
N GLU A 92 -9.35 -9.20 -8.25
CA GLU A 92 -8.76 -10.25 -9.08
C GLU A 92 -8.08 -11.31 -8.19
N GLU A 93 -7.56 -12.37 -8.79
CA GLU A 93 -6.91 -13.49 -8.09
C GLU A 93 -5.71 -13.07 -7.21
N SER A 94 -5.16 -11.89 -7.46
CA SER A 94 -4.03 -11.35 -6.69
C SER A 94 -4.03 -9.82 -6.63
N PRO A 95 -3.38 -9.22 -5.60
CA PRO A 95 -3.21 -7.78 -5.48
C PRO A 95 -2.63 -7.13 -6.74
N ALA A 96 -1.57 -7.72 -7.32
CA ALA A 96 -0.93 -7.16 -8.51
C ALA A 96 -1.85 -7.21 -9.74
N LYS A 97 -2.66 -8.27 -9.90
CA LYS A 97 -3.66 -8.35 -10.97
C LYS A 97 -4.76 -7.30 -10.78
N THR A 98 -5.25 -7.13 -9.56
CA THR A 98 -6.25 -6.11 -9.23
C THR A 98 -5.75 -4.70 -9.57
N VAL A 99 -4.52 -4.36 -9.20
CA VAL A 99 -3.91 -3.06 -9.51
C VAL A 99 -3.73 -2.88 -11.01
N LEU A 100 -3.23 -3.90 -11.72
CA LEU A 100 -3.05 -3.84 -13.18
C LEU A 100 -4.39 -3.62 -13.89
N SER A 101 -5.43 -4.38 -13.53
CA SER A 101 -6.79 -4.23 -14.04
C SER A 101 -7.35 -2.83 -13.77
N ALA A 102 -7.11 -2.29 -12.56
CA ALA A 102 -7.55 -0.95 -12.21
C ALA A 102 -6.86 0.14 -13.06
N ILE A 103 -5.55 0.00 -13.36
CA ILE A 103 -4.81 0.91 -14.24
C ILE A 103 -5.33 0.80 -15.69
N GLU A 104 -5.62 -0.42 -16.17
CA GLU A 104 -6.08 -0.64 -17.55
C GLU A 104 -7.50 -0.11 -17.80
N ARG A 105 -8.35 -0.14 -16.77
CA ARG A 105 -9.74 0.35 -16.83
C ARG A 105 -9.87 1.83 -16.47
N ALA A 106 -8.84 2.44 -15.91
CA ALA A 106 -8.85 3.85 -15.57
C ALA A 106 -8.70 4.72 -16.83
N ASP A 107 -9.22 5.94 -16.74
CA ASP A 107 -8.87 6.98 -17.68
C ASP A 107 -7.35 7.24 -17.65
N ALA A 108 -6.72 7.31 -18.80
CA ALA A 108 -5.26 7.46 -18.95
C ALA A 108 -4.71 8.71 -18.23
N GLU A 109 -5.54 9.74 -18.08
CA GLU A 109 -5.21 11.00 -17.43
C GLU A 109 -5.32 10.95 -15.89
N ARG A 110 -5.84 9.85 -15.34
CA ARG A 110 -6.04 9.70 -13.89
C ARG A 110 -4.91 8.89 -13.26
N ALA A 111 -4.46 9.37 -12.12
CA ALA A 111 -3.50 8.61 -11.31
C ALA A 111 -4.22 7.71 -10.30
N LEU A 112 -3.54 6.64 -9.89
CA LEU A 112 -4.05 5.68 -8.93
C LEU A 112 -3.19 5.65 -7.67
N LEU A 113 -3.82 5.96 -6.53
CA LEU A 113 -3.26 5.72 -5.20
C LEU A 113 -3.77 4.37 -4.68
N VAL A 114 -2.88 3.45 -4.34
CA VAL A 114 -3.24 2.13 -3.84
C VAL A 114 -2.86 1.99 -2.38
N THR A 115 -3.78 1.46 -1.59
CA THR A 115 -3.53 1.05 -0.20
C THR A 115 -4.29 -0.24 0.12
N THR A 116 -4.17 -0.74 1.35
CA THR A 116 -4.83 -1.97 1.81
C THR A 116 -5.85 -1.67 2.90
N CYS A 117 -6.87 -2.50 3.06
CA CYS A 117 -7.93 -2.31 4.07
C CYS A 117 -7.44 -2.45 5.51
N ASP A 118 -6.24 -2.99 5.72
CA ASP A 118 -5.59 -3.22 7.00
C ASP A 118 -4.58 -2.14 7.41
N HIS A 119 -4.43 -1.08 6.61
CA HIS A 119 -3.59 0.08 6.92
C HIS A 119 -4.28 1.01 7.94
N ALA A 120 -4.58 0.47 9.12
CA ALA A 120 -5.47 1.03 10.12
C ALA A 120 -5.03 2.39 10.72
N LEU A 121 -3.73 2.68 10.70
CA LEU A 121 -3.14 3.92 11.21
C LEU A 121 -2.87 4.96 10.11
N LEU A 122 -3.33 4.70 8.88
CA LEU A 122 -3.24 5.69 7.80
C LEU A 122 -3.97 6.98 8.18
N THR A 123 -3.36 8.12 7.89
CA THR A 123 -3.94 9.45 8.11
C THR A 123 -3.92 10.27 6.83
N GLY A 124 -4.77 11.30 6.74
CA GLY A 124 -4.77 12.23 5.61
C GLY A 124 -3.43 12.95 5.44
N ASP A 125 -2.71 13.23 6.55
CA ASP A 125 -1.37 13.83 6.50
C ASP A 125 -0.34 12.90 5.87
N MET A 126 -0.36 11.61 6.20
CA MET A 126 0.51 10.61 5.56
C MET A 126 0.24 10.54 4.05
N VAL A 127 -1.03 10.54 3.65
CA VAL A 127 -1.44 10.57 2.23
C VAL A 127 -0.92 11.82 1.54
N ARG A 128 -1.11 13.00 2.12
CA ARG A 128 -0.60 14.27 1.57
C ARG A 128 0.93 14.28 1.46
N ALA A 129 1.62 13.84 2.51
CA ALA A 129 3.08 13.77 2.53
C ALA A 129 3.62 12.83 1.46
N PHE A 130 3.01 11.66 1.30
CA PHE A 130 3.38 10.69 0.27
C PHE A 130 3.16 11.25 -1.14
N LEU A 131 1.96 11.78 -1.43
CA LEU A 131 1.59 12.26 -2.77
C LEU A 131 2.46 13.43 -3.24
N ARG A 132 2.94 14.28 -2.34
CA ARG A 132 3.84 15.40 -2.66
C ARG A 132 5.15 14.93 -3.30
N GLU A 133 5.69 13.82 -2.82
CA GLU A 133 6.93 13.23 -3.36
C GLU A 133 6.65 12.23 -4.50
N ALA A 134 5.60 11.43 -4.37
CA ALA A 134 5.22 10.41 -5.32
C ALA A 134 4.85 10.99 -6.70
N GLY A 135 4.14 12.11 -6.73
CA GLY A 135 3.72 12.78 -7.97
C GLY A 135 4.88 13.28 -8.86
N LYS A 136 6.12 13.24 -8.37
CA LYS A 136 7.35 13.56 -9.14
C LYS A 136 7.88 12.39 -9.99
N SER A 137 7.16 11.26 -10.03
CA SER A 137 7.57 10.02 -10.70
C SER A 137 6.37 9.31 -11.33
N ASP A 138 6.65 8.35 -12.22
CA ASP A 138 5.59 7.54 -12.84
C ASP A 138 4.98 6.54 -11.85
N ALA A 139 5.78 6.09 -10.87
CA ALA A 139 5.31 5.25 -9.79
C ALA A 139 6.12 5.51 -8.51
N ALA A 140 5.51 5.24 -7.35
CA ALA A 140 6.22 5.30 -6.08
C ALA A 140 5.65 4.29 -5.07
N ALA A 141 6.49 3.89 -4.12
CA ALA A 141 6.10 3.11 -2.95
C ALA A 141 6.53 3.85 -1.69
N ALA A 142 5.63 3.95 -0.72
CA ALA A 142 5.96 4.50 0.59
C ALA A 142 6.74 3.49 1.43
N CYS A 143 7.65 3.98 2.24
CA CYS A 143 8.38 3.18 3.20
C CYS A 143 8.68 3.96 4.48
N VAL A 144 9.05 3.26 5.54
CA VAL A 144 9.55 3.84 6.79
C VAL A 144 10.94 3.27 7.05
N VAL A 145 11.91 4.13 7.33
CA VAL A 145 13.27 3.71 7.64
C VAL A 145 13.32 3.04 9.02
N ARG A 146 14.17 2.01 9.14
CA ARG A 146 14.30 1.18 10.35
C ARG A 146 14.55 2.01 11.60
N GLU A 147 15.41 3.00 11.50
CA GLU A 147 15.82 3.85 12.62
C GLU A 147 14.60 4.59 13.21
N ALA A 148 13.77 5.19 12.38
CA ALA A 148 12.55 5.87 12.80
C ALA A 148 11.53 4.88 13.41
N TYR A 149 11.36 3.71 12.78
CA TYR A 149 10.44 2.70 13.27
C TYR A 149 10.86 2.15 14.64
N VAL A 150 12.13 1.74 14.80
CA VAL A 150 12.63 1.15 16.04
C VAL A 150 12.66 2.17 17.18
N ALA A 151 12.96 3.44 16.90
CA ALA A 151 12.88 4.50 17.90
C ALA A 151 11.48 4.67 18.50
N ARG A 152 10.44 4.49 17.69
CA ARG A 152 9.03 4.62 18.14
C ARG A 152 8.47 3.31 18.70
N PHE A 153 8.87 2.15 18.13
CA PHE A 153 8.33 0.82 18.45
C PHE A 153 9.46 -0.18 18.74
N PRO A 154 10.25 0.01 19.83
CA PRO A 154 11.46 -0.79 20.10
C PRO A 154 11.16 -2.26 20.32
N ASN A 155 9.97 -2.60 20.80
CA ASN A 155 9.56 -3.97 21.11
C ASN A 155 8.78 -4.66 19.97
N SER A 156 8.51 -3.94 18.87
CA SER A 156 7.78 -4.52 17.73
C SER A 156 8.73 -5.29 16.81
N ARG A 157 8.30 -6.49 16.41
CA ARG A 157 9.02 -7.32 15.43
C ARG A 157 8.51 -7.01 14.03
N ARG A 158 9.35 -6.34 13.22
CA ARG A 158 9.04 -6.05 11.82
C ARG A 158 10.17 -6.50 10.89
N THR A 159 9.80 -6.92 9.70
CA THR A 159 10.77 -7.27 8.65
C THR A 159 11.24 -6.00 7.94
N PHE A 160 12.55 -5.86 7.79
CA PHE A 160 13.15 -4.75 7.05
C PHE A 160 13.88 -5.25 5.81
N ILE A 161 13.61 -4.61 4.68
CA ILE A 161 14.39 -4.76 3.46
C ILE A 161 15.71 -4.02 3.67
N ARG A 162 16.84 -4.68 3.34
CA ARG A 162 18.17 -4.15 3.58
C ARG A 162 18.78 -3.68 2.27
N LEU A 163 18.89 -2.37 2.12
CA LEU A 163 19.69 -1.75 1.07
C LEU A 163 20.96 -1.16 1.68
N LYS A 164 22.00 -0.99 0.86
CA LYS A 164 23.22 -0.29 1.28
C LYS A 164 22.88 1.15 1.67
N GLY A 165 23.12 1.48 2.92
CA GLY A 165 22.83 2.81 3.48
C GLY A 165 21.37 3.06 3.87
N MET A 166 20.47 2.07 3.71
CA MET A 166 19.07 2.24 4.09
C MET A 166 18.39 0.91 4.41
N HIS A 167 17.89 0.74 5.62
CA HIS A 167 17.00 -0.36 5.96
C HIS A 167 15.58 0.19 6.13
N PHE A 168 14.58 -0.46 5.55
CA PHE A 168 13.21 0.05 5.57
C PHE A 168 12.15 -1.06 5.56
N SER A 169 10.95 -0.71 6.02
CA SER A 169 9.73 -1.51 5.84
C SER A 169 8.78 -0.79 4.89
N GLY A 170 8.02 -1.53 4.08
CA GLY A 170 6.95 -0.97 3.25
C GLY A 170 5.84 -0.36 4.10
N ALA A 171 5.12 0.60 3.55
CA ALA A 171 4.03 1.30 4.21
C ALA A 171 2.67 1.14 3.47
N ASN A 172 2.48 0.06 2.73
CA ASN A 172 1.23 -0.28 2.02
C ASN A 172 0.53 0.91 1.35
N LEU A 173 1.31 1.83 0.80
CA LEU A 173 0.84 2.99 0.07
C LEU A 173 1.66 3.13 -1.22
N PHE A 174 0.97 3.05 -2.37
CA PHE A 174 1.60 3.00 -3.67
C PHE A 174 0.96 4.03 -4.61
N TRP A 175 1.76 4.63 -5.47
CA TRP A 175 1.38 5.58 -6.48
C TRP A 175 1.63 5.05 -7.88
N PHE A 176 0.68 5.23 -8.77
CA PHE A 176 0.80 4.93 -10.20
C PHE A 176 0.25 6.11 -11.00
N ALA A 177 1.09 6.72 -11.84
CA ALA A 177 0.72 7.85 -12.68
C ALA A 177 -0.03 7.38 -13.95
N GLY A 178 -1.17 6.71 -13.74
CA GLY A 178 -2.01 6.21 -14.81
C GLY A 178 -1.30 5.20 -15.72
N ALA A 179 -1.58 5.27 -17.02
CA ALA A 179 -1.06 4.35 -18.03
C ALA A 179 0.48 4.27 -18.07
N ARG A 180 1.19 5.34 -17.69
CA ARG A 180 2.66 5.38 -17.67
C ARG A 180 3.26 4.36 -16.70
N ALA A 181 2.54 4.02 -15.64
CA ALA A 181 2.99 3.07 -14.63
C ALA A 181 2.64 1.61 -14.94
N LYS A 182 1.91 1.32 -16.03
CA LYS A 182 1.46 -0.02 -16.41
C LYS A 182 2.60 -1.05 -16.44
N GLY A 183 3.75 -0.67 -16.99
CA GLY A 183 4.93 -1.55 -17.07
C GLY A 183 5.40 -2.06 -15.71
N LEU A 184 5.31 -1.23 -14.65
CA LEU A 184 5.65 -1.64 -13.29
C LEU A 184 4.58 -2.55 -12.68
N ALA A 185 3.30 -2.26 -12.88
CA ALA A 185 2.21 -3.10 -12.39
C ALA A 185 2.27 -4.51 -13.01
N ASP A 186 2.56 -4.61 -14.33
CA ASP A 186 2.75 -5.89 -15.00
C ASP A 186 4.01 -6.62 -14.51
N PHE A 187 5.10 -5.91 -14.27
CA PHE A 187 6.31 -6.50 -13.68
C PHE A 187 6.04 -7.04 -12.27
N TRP A 188 5.31 -6.30 -11.44
CA TRP A 188 4.88 -6.79 -10.13
C TRP A 188 4.04 -8.07 -10.23
N ARG A 189 3.06 -8.10 -11.13
CA ARG A 189 2.25 -9.30 -11.40
C ARG A 189 3.13 -10.52 -11.76
N ARG A 190 4.17 -10.35 -12.61
CA ARG A 190 5.12 -11.43 -12.94
C ARG A 190 5.94 -11.89 -11.75
N LEU A 191 6.39 -10.96 -10.89
CA LEU A 191 7.12 -11.30 -9.66
C LEU A 191 6.23 -12.03 -8.66
N GLU A 192 5.01 -11.57 -8.48
CA GLU A 192 4.03 -12.18 -7.57
C GLU A 192 3.71 -13.62 -7.97
N ALA A 193 3.55 -13.89 -9.26
CA ALA A 193 3.34 -15.25 -9.77
C ALA A 193 4.54 -16.19 -9.47
N LYS A 194 5.74 -15.63 -9.32
CA LYS A 194 7.00 -16.39 -9.07
C LYS A 194 7.42 -16.41 -7.59
N ARG A 195 6.63 -15.82 -6.68
CA ARG A 195 7.01 -15.63 -5.26
C ARG A 195 7.39 -16.91 -4.51
N LYS A 196 6.85 -18.07 -4.94
CA LYS A 196 7.17 -19.40 -4.36
C LYS A 196 8.46 -20.01 -4.91
N ASN A 197 9.09 -19.40 -5.93
CA ASN A 197 10.30 -19.90 -6.57
C ASN A 197 11.39 -18.82 -6.60
N PRO A 198 12.30 -18.78 -5.61
CA PRO A 198 13.34 -17.76 -5.52
C PRO A 198 14.25 -17.67 -6.74
N ALA A 199 14.57 -18.79 -7.38
CA ALA A 199 15.40 -18.82 -8.59
C ALA A 199 14.70 -18.15 -9.78
N SER A 200 13.39 -18.38 -9.94
CA SER A 200 12.58 -17.72 -10.98
C SER A 200 12.43 -16.23 -10.70
N MET A 201 12.28 -15.82 -9.44
CA MET A 201 12.28 -14.40 -9.04
C MET A 201 13.62 -13.73 -9.35
N ALA A 202 14.74 -14.36 -8.98
CA ALA A 202 16.08 -13.82 -9.24
C ALA A 202 16.33 -13.66 -10.76
N ARG A 203 15.84 -14.58 -11.59
CA ARG A 203 15.93 -14.48 -13.06
C ARG A 203 15.08 -13.31 -13.58
N GLU A 204 13.86 -13.13 -13.06
CA GLU A 204 12.96 -12.03 -13.45
C GLU A 204 13.56 -10.66 -13.08
N ILE A 205 14.05 -10.52 -11.86
CA ILE A 205 14.69 -9.29 -11.37
C ILE A 205 16.04 -9.07 -12.09
N GLY A 206 16.74 -10.13 -12.44
CA GLY A 206 18.06 -10.14 -13.03
C GLY A 206 19.13 -10.59 -12.03
N LEU A 207 19.98 -11.53 -12.46
CA LEU A 207 21.00 -12.17 -11.60
C LEU A 207 21.94 -11.16 -10.91
N PHE A 208 22.42 -10.14 -11.64
CA PHE A 208 23.27 -9.09 -11.07
C PHE A 208 22.56 -8.29 -9.98
N THR A 209 21.26 -7.99 -10.17
CA THR A 209 20.44 -7.29 -9.19
C THR A 209 20.25 -8.15 -7.95
N ALA A 210 19.91 -9.42 -8.14
CA ALA A 210 19.75 -10.38 -7.05
C ALA A 210 21.07 -10.57 -6.27
N LEU A 211 22.20 -10.71 -6.96
CA LEU A 211 23.52 -10.82 -6.33
C LEU A 211 23.89 -9.54 -5.56
N SER A 212 23.68 -8.36 -6.15
CA SER A 212 23.93 -7.07 -5.49
C SER A 212 23.09 -6.91 -4.22
N TYR A 213 21.83 -7.40 -4.23
CA TYR A 213 20.99 -7.41 -3.04
C TYR A 213 21.50 -8.41 -1.98
N LEU A 214 21.82 -9.64 -2.38
CA LEU A 214 22.30 -10.68 -1.47
C LEU A 214 23.64 -10.33 -0.82
N THR A 215 24.51 -9.63 -1.55
CA THR A 215 25.80 -9.15 -1.03
C THR A 215 25.72 -7.82 -0.27
N GLY A 216 24.49 -7.26 -0.10
CA GLY A 216 24.28 -6.01 0.61
C GLY A 216 24.81 -4.77 -0.13
N GLN A 217 25.10 -4.87 -1.43
CA GLN A 217 25.61 -3.76 -2.24
C GLN A 217 24.53 -2.96 -2.96
N MET A 218 23.26 -3.45 -2.96
CA MET A 218 22.15 -2.76 -3.60
C MET A 218 21.82 -1.47 -2.87
N THR A 219 21.92 -0.32 -3.55
CA THR A 219 21.48 0.98 -3.03
C THR A 219 20.04 1.27 -3.46
N LYS A 220 19.40 2.28 -2.85
CA LYS A 220 18.08 2.78 -3.25
C LYS A 220 18.07 3.19 -4.73
N GLU A 221 19.04 4.00 -5.15
CA GLU A 221 19.17 4.47 -6.53
C GLU A 221 19.46 3.32 -7.51
N GLY A 222 20.20 2.30 -7.05
CA GLY A 222 20.44 1.06 -7.81
C GLY A 222 19.17 0.28 -8.06
N LEU A 223 18.32 0.16 -7.04
CA LEU A 223 17.00 -0.47 -7.15
C LEU A 223 16.09 0.31 -8.12
N GLU A 224 15.96 1.63 -7.94
CA GLU A 224 15.14 2.50 -8.81
C GLU A 224 15.60 2.46 -10.27
N ARG A 225 16.90 2.50 -10.54
CA ARG A 225 17.46 2.32 -11.90
C ARG A 225 17.17 0.94 -12.48
N THR A 226 17.21 -0.10 -11.66
CA THR A 226 16.89 -1.46 -12.12
C THR A 226 15.43 -1.58 -12.51
N ILE A 227 14.52 -1.04 -11.70
CA ILE A 227 13.08 -1.00 -12.01
C ILE A 227 12.87 -0.25 -13.34
N ARG A 228 13.44 0.94 -13.49
CA ARG A 228 13.32 1.73 -14.72
C ARG A 228 13.82 0.96 -15.96
N ARG A 229 14.97 0.29 -15.86
CA ARG A 229 15.53 -0.50 -16.96
C ARG A 229 14.64 -1.70 -17.33
N LYS A 230 13.98 -2.34 -16.35
CA LYS A 230 13.14 -3.52 -16.55
C LYS A 230 11.73 -3.20 -17.03
N THR A 231 11.21 -2.05 -16.68
CA THR A 231 9.79 -1.70 -16.86
C THR A 231 9.56 -0.47 -17.72
N GLY A 232 10.59 0.34 -17.96
CA GLY A 232 10.48 1.66 -18.58
C GLY A 232 9.92 2.74 -17.64
N VAL A 233 9.52 2.38 -16.40
CA VAL A 233 8.82 3.24 -15.45
C VAL A 233 9.81 3.89 -14.48
N ALA A 234 9.74 5.21 -14.34
CA ALA A 234 10.49 5.94 -13.32
C ALA A 234 9.80 5.76 -11.97
N ALA A 235 10.28 4.76 -11.21
CA ALA A 235 9.74 4.44 -9.88
C ALA A 235 10.65 5.01 -8.77
N ARG A 236 10.04 5.42 -7.66
CA ARG A 236 10.72 5.95 -6.47
C ARG A 236 10.28 5.26 -5.19
N LEU A 237 11.23 5.11 -4.27
CA LEU A 237 10.96 4.76 -2.89
C LEU A 237 10.88 6.06 -2.07
N VAL A 238 9.74 6.30 -1.42
CA VAL A 238 9.44 7.54 -0.69
C VAL A 238 9.43 7.26 0.81
N PRO A 239 10.44 7.68 1.57
CA PRO A 239 10.44 7.56 3.01
C PRO A 239 9.40 8.49 3.63
N LEU A 240 8.53 7.95 4.49
CA LEU A 240 7.64 8.70 5.36
C LEU A 240 8.29 8.89 6.74
N LEU A 241 8.10 10.07 7.32
CA LEU A 241 8.64 10.40 8.65
C LEU A 241 7.79 9.81 9.79
N THR A 242 6.58 9.36 9.50
CA THR A 242 5.62 8.83 10.47
C THR A 242 5.79 7.31 10.56
N PRO A 243 6.34 6.76 11.67
CA PRO A 243 6.61 5.32 11.82
C PRO A 243 5.35 4.45 11.74
N GLU A 244 4.21 4.98 12.19
CA GLU A 244 2.90 4.34 12.15
C GLU A 244 2.46 3.95 10.73
N ALA A 245 2.97 4.64 9.70
CA ALA A 245 2.69 4.32 8.29
C ALA A 245 3.17 2.92 7.88
N ALA A 246 4.12 2.33 8.60
CA ALA A 246 4.58 0.97 8.31
C ALA A 246 3.79 -0.10 9.06
N ILE A 247 2.73 0.25 9.81
CA ILE A 247 1.94 -0.71 10.58
C ILE A 247 0.67 -1.07 9.80
N ASP A 248 0.61 -2.32 9.36
CA ASP A 248 -0.55 -3.00 8.80
C ASP A 248 -1.00 -4.12 9.75
N VAL A 249 -2.25 -4.49 9.70
CA VAL A 249 -2.84 -5.52 10.59
C VAL A 249 -2.89 -6.86 9.86
N ASP A 250 -1.79 -7.61 9.97
CA ASP A 250 -1.64 -8.94 9.35
C ASP A 250 -1.68 -10.09 10.37
N LYS A 251 -1.43 -9.79 11.66
CA LYS A 251 -1.37 -10.76 12.75
C LYS A 251 -2.10 -10.23 13.98
N PRO A 252 -2.50 -11.10 14.92
CA PRO A 252 -3.14 -10.67 16.18
C PRO A 252 -2.30 -9.65 16.96
N GLU A 253 -0.97 -9.78 16.97
CA GLU A 253 -0.07 -8.85 17.66
C GLU A 253 -0.11 -7.44 17.03
N ASP A 254 -0.28 -7.36 15.70
CA ASP A 254 -0.42 -6.07 14.99
C ASP A 254 -1.74 -5.39 15.40
N LEU A 255 -2.83 -6.16 15.51
CA LEU A 255 -4.12 -5.64 15.96
C LEU A 255 -4.05 -5.12 17.40
N VAL A 256 -3.38 -5.83 18.29
CA VAL A 256 -3.13 -5.40 19.67
C VAL A 256 -2.33 -4.09 19.68
N LEU A 257 -1.26 -4.00 18.89
CA LEU A 257 -0.45 -2.79 18.76
C LEU A 257 -1.27 -1.61 18.24
N VAL A 258 -2.03 -1.81 17.17
CA VAL A 258 -2.89 -0.76 16.59
C VAL A 258 -3.93 -0.28 17.61
N ARG A 259 -4.58 -1.21 18.33
CA ARG A 259 -5.53 -0.86 19.39
C ARG A 259 -4.88 -0.09 20.53
N SER A 260 -3.66 -0.42 20.91
CA SER A 260 -2.93 0.30 21.96
C SER A 260 -2.55 1.72 21.54
N ILE A 261 -2.14 1.93 20.29
CA ILE A 261 -1.82 3.25 19.76
C ILE A 261 -3.08 4.12 19.73
N LEU A 262 -4.19 3.58 19.21
CA LEU A 262 -5.45 4.31 19.08
C LEU A 262 -6.21 4.53 20.42
N ALA A 263 -5.78 3.90 21.49
CA ALA A 263 -6.32 4.17 22.82
C ALA A 263 -5.58 5.32 23.55
N LEU A 264 -4.44 5.76 22.99
CA LEU A 264 -3.64 6.87 23.54
C LEU A 264 -3.97 8.22 22.87
N ASP A 265 -4.67 8.20 21.73
CA ASP A 265 -5.17 9.36 21.00
C ASP A 265 -6.60 9.72 21.46
#